data_00c698dd7c3f8c5c5bacf88511531a55
#
_entry.id   00c698dd7c3f8c5c5bacf88511531a55
#
_cell.length_a   1.000
_cell.length_b   1.000
_cell.length_c   1.000
_cell.angle_alpha   90.00
_cell.angle_beta   90.00
_cell.angle_gamma   90.00
#
_symmetry.space_group_name_H-M   'P 1'
#
loop_
_entity.id
_entity.type
_entity.pdbx_description
1 polymer ?
#
loop_
_entity_poly.entity_id
_entity_poly.type
_entity_poly.pdbx_seq_one_letter_code
_entity_poly.pdbx_strand_id
1 'polypeptide(L)'
;MKVRDVMTREVVAAHPDTTVNLVARLMADKAISGIPIVEDGRVVGIVTELDLIVRNTRLEPPAFFALLDARIPLETPGHYREKLRHMLGTLARDVMTDKVVTVGPDEDLEALAELMVKRRVNPVPVVEDGRLVGIVARSDIIAMMARDIDATG
;
A
#
# COMPACT_ATOMS: atom_id res chain seq x y z
N MET A 1 -9.77 17.95 16.47
CA MET A 1 -9.26 16.59 16.59
C MET A 1 -7.99 16.47 15.77
N LYS A 2 -6.99 15.85 16.33
CA LYS A 2 -5.68 15.69 15.69
C LYS A 2 -5.54 14.34 15.01
N VAL A 3 -4.64 14.25 14.04
CA VAL A 3 -4.34 13.00 13.33
C VAL A 3 -3.98 11.87 14.31
N ARG A 4 -3.21 12.15 15.36
CA ARG A 4 -2.82 11.18 16.40
C ARG A 4 -3.99 10.54 17.15
N ASP A 5 -5.14 11.22 17.19
CA ASP A 5 -6.33 10.75 17.91
C ASP A 5 -7.05 9.64 17.14
N VAL A 6 -6.80 9.54 15.84
CA VAL A 6 -7.50 8.64 14.89
C VAL A 6 -6.57 7.61 14.26
N MET A 7 -5.27 7.92 14.14
CA MET A 7 -4.30 7.08 13.44
C MET A 7 -4.18 5.69 14.05
N THR A 8 -3.98 4.69 13.21
CA THR A 8 -3.51 3.37 13.61
C THR A 8 -2.02 3.42 13.90
N ARG A 9 -1.60 3.04 15.11
CA ARG A 9 -0.19 3.11 15.55
C ARG A 9 0.60 1.84 15.18
N GLU A 10 -0.03 0.69 15.23
CA GLU A 10 0.56 -0.58 14.79
C GLU A 10 0.44 -0.70 13.27
N VAL A 11 1.36 -0.07 12.56
CA VAL A 11 1.33 0.00 11.11
C VAL A 11 1.92 -1.27 10.51
N VAL A 12 1.15 -1.92 9.63
CA VAL A 12 1.69 -2.96 8.76
C VAL A 12 2.52 -2.29 7.68
N ALA A 13 3.82 -2.48 7.73
CA ALA A 13 4.79 -1.92 6.80
C ALA A 13 5.58 -3.02 6.10
N ALA A 14 6.19 -2.69 4.97
CA ALA A 14 7.07 -3.58 4.25
C ALA A 14 8.39 -2.87 3.91
N HIS A 15 9.38 -3.63 3.50
CA HIS A 15 10.67 -3.15 3.04
C HIS A 15 10.67 -3.00 1.51
N PRO A 16 11.51 -2.16 0.91
CA PRO A 16 11.66 -2.09 -0.56
C PRO A 16 11.93 -3.44 -1.23
N ASP A 17 12.61 -4.35 -0.54
CA ASP A 17 12.93 -5.70 -1.01
C ASP A 17 11.85 -6.76 -0.72
N THR A 18 10.77 -6.38 -0.05
CA THR A 18 9.63 -7.26 0.13
C THR A 18 8.96 -7.55 -1.21
N THR A 19 8.62 -8.82 -1.46
CA THR A 19 7.97 -9.20 -2.71
C THR A 19 6.56 -8.65 -2.82
N VAL A 20 6.14 -8.30 -4.03
CA VAL A 20 4.77 -7.83 -4.30
C VAL A 20 3.72 -8.85 -3.88
N ASN A 21 4.00 -10.14 -4.05
CA ASN A 21 3.09 -11.21 -3.61
C ASN A 21 2.85 -11.19 -2.11
N LEU A 22 3.90 -10.97 -1.31
CA LEU A 22 3.76 -10.85 0.14
C LEU A 22 3.02 -9.59 0.53
N VAL A 23 3.30 -8.46 -0.13
CA VAL A 23 2.56 -7.20 0.08
C VAL A 23 1.06 -7.39 -0.21
N ALA A 24 0.73 -7.99 -1.34
CA ALA A 24 -0.66 -8.26 -1.71
C ALA A 24 -1.37 -9.19 -0.70
N ARG A 25 -0.68 -10.22 -0.23
CA ARG A 25 -1.19 -11.13 0.79
C ARG A 25 -1.44 -10.41 2.12
N LEU A 26 -0.51 -9.59 2.58
CA LEU A 26 -0.68 -8.79 3.79
C LEU A 26 -1.87 -7.83 3.68
N MET A 27 -2.04 -7.18 2.54
CA MET A 27 -3.18 -6.28 2.30
C MET A 27 -4.51 -7.04 2.33
N ALA A 28 -4.58 -8.21 1.71
CA ALA A 28 -5.78 -9.05 1.71
C ALA A 28 -6.10 -9.61 3.11
N ASP A 29 -5.12 -10.19 3.79
CA ASP A 29 -5.29 -10.82 5.10
C ASP A 29 -5.65 -9.81 6.20
N LYS A 30 -5.11 -8.60 6.13
CA LYS A 30 -5.36 -7.52 7.09
C LYS A 30 -6.51 -6.60 6.68
N ALA A 31 -7.09 -6.79 5.49
CA ALA A 31 -8.13 -5.93 4.92
C ALA A 31 -7.73 -4.44 4.92
N ILE A 32 -6.52 -4.16 4.49
CA ILE A 32 -5.94 -2.81 4.42
C ILE A 32 -5.75 -2.35 2.97
N SER A 33 -5.92 -1.05 2.74
CA SER A 33 -5.91 -0.45 1.40
C SER A 33 -4.52 -0.06 0.90
N GLY A 34 -3.51 -0.10 1.75
CA GLY A 34 -2.13 0.21 1.37
C GLY A 34 -1.15 -0.08 2.49
N ILE A 35 0.09 -0.28 2.08
CA ILE A 35 1.22 -0.58 2.97
C ILE A 35 2.33 0.43 2.74
N PRO A 36 2.77 1.18 3.78
CA PRO A 36 3.96 2.00 3.68
C PRO A 36 5.20 1.12 3.48
N ILE A 37 6.09 1.56 2.62
CA ILE A 37 7.39 0.94 2.40
C ILE A 37 8.41 1.73 3.20
N VAL A 38 9.09 1.04 4.10
CA VAL A 38 9.96 1.64 5.12
C VAL A 38 11.35 1.06 5.01
N GLU A 39 12.34 1.93 5.09
CA GLU A 39 13.76 1.58 5.16
C GLU A 39 14.41 2.43 6.26
N ASP A 40 15.08 1.78 7.21
CA ASP A 40 15.70 2.45 8.36
C ASP A 40 14.73 3.34 9.17
N GLY A 41 13.48 2.90 9.31
CA GLY A 41 12.42 3.63 10.02
C GLY A 41 11.78 4.78 9.24
N ARG A 42 12.24 5.04 8.02
CA ARG A 42 11.77 6.13 7.16
C ARG A 42 10.86 5.61 6.04
N VAL A 43 9.80 6.33 5.76
CA VAL A 43 8.91 6.02 4.63
C VAL A 43 9.61 6.39 3.32
N VAL A 44 9.84 5.41 2.47
CA VAL A 44 10.47 5.58 1.15
C VAL A 44 9.49 5.36 0.00
N GLY A 45 8.31 4.83 0.29
CA GLY A 45 7.27 4.59 -0.69
C GLY A 45 5.97 4.12 -0.05
N ILE A 46 4.98 3.89 -0.87
CA ILE A 46 3.71 3.28 -0.48
C ILE A 46 3.22 2.38 -1.61
N VAL A 47 2.67 1.22 -1.26
CA VAL A 47 1.96 0.34 -2.20
C VAL A 47 0.49 0.34 -1.82
N THR A 48 -0.37 0.73 -2.76
CA THR A 48 -1.82 0.79 -2.57
C THR A 48 -2.53 -0.25 -3.42
N GLU A 49 -3.81 -0.47 -3.15
CA GLU A 49 -4.68 -1.32 -3.99
C GLU A 49 -4.61 -0.92 -5.46
N LEU A 50 -4.61 0.39 -5.73
CA LEU A 50 -4.56 0.91 -7.10
C LEU A 50 -3.24 0.53 -7.80
N ASP A 51 -2.11 0.60 -7.10
CA ASP A 51 -0.80 0.21 -7.65
C ASP A 51 -0.80 -1.27 -8.07
N LEU A 52 -1.41 -2.13 -7.27
CA LEU A 52 -1.51 -3.56 -7.55
C LEU A 52 -2.48 -3.87 -8.70
N ILE A 53 -3.61 -3.17 -8.76
CA ILE A 53 -4.61 -3.34 -9.83
C ILE A 53 -4.05 -2.89 -11.18
N VAL A 54 -3.44 -1.70 -11.23
CA VAL A 54 -2.81 -1.16 -12.45
C VAL A 54 -1.74 -2.10 -12.98
N ARG A 55 -0.97 -2.71 -12.07
CA ARG A 55 0.03 -3.69 -12.46
C ARG A 55 -0.58 -4.94 -13.06
N ASN A 56 -1.61 -5.50 -12.43
CA ASN A 56 -2.30 -6.70 -12.93
C ASN A 56 -2.95 -6.47 -14.30
N THR A 57 -3.42 -5.26 -14.57
CA THR A 57 -3.97 -4.90 -15.90
C THR A 57 -2.89 -4.72 -16.98
N ARG A 58 -1.65 -4.49 -16.59
CA ARG A 58 -0.49 -4.41 -17.49
C ARG A 58 0.23 -5.75 -17.67
N LEU A 59 0.00 -6.71 -16.79
CA LEU A 59 0.40 -8.08 -16.98
C LEU A 59 -0.56 -8.67 -18.03
N GLU A 60 -0.07 -8.86 -19.23
CA GLU A 60 -0.86 -9.52 -20.28
C GLU A 60 -1.38 -10.86 -19.74
N PRO A 61 -2.71 -11.10 -19.78
CA PRO A 61 -3.32 -12.34 -19.28
C PRO A 61 -2.66 -13.65 -19.77
N PRO A 62 -2.04 -13.70 -20.97
CA PRO A 62 -1.43 -14.92 -21.48
C PRO A 62 -0.32 -15.50 -20.60
N ALA A 63 0.46 -14.68 -19.89
CA ALA A 63 1.59 -15.17 -19.12
C ALA A 63 1.16 -15.92 -17.85
N PHE A 64 0.07 -15.51 -17.22
CA PHE A 64 -0.45 -16.14 -16.00
C PHE A 64 -1.27 -17.39 -16.33
N PHE A 65 -2.12 -17.34 -17.36
CA PHE A 65 -2.91 -18.47 -17.83
C PHE A 65 -2.04 -19.55 -18.48
N ALA A 66 -0.96 -19.20 -19.17
CA ALA A 66 -0.03 -20.15 -19.72
C ALA A 66 0.69 -20.98 -18.65
N LEU A 67 0.91 -20.40 -17.47
CA LEU A 67 1.50 -21.10 -16.32
C LEU A 67 0.52 -22.11 -15.69
N LEU A 68 -0.77 -21.78 -15.66
CA LEU A 68 -1.81 -22.65 -15.12
C LEU A 68 -2.20 -23.78 -16.08
N ASP A 69 -2.05 -23.58 -17.39
CA ASP A 69 -2.45 -24.54 -18.43
C ASP A 69 -1.34 -25.54 -18.81
N ALA A 70 -0.21 -25.51 -18.12
CA ALA A 70 0.93 -26.44 -18.25
C ALA A 70 1.44 -26.65 -19.70
N ARG A 71 1.02 -25.83 -20.64
CA ARG A 71 1.59 -25.80 -22.00
C ARG A 71 2.77 -24.81 -22.01
N ILE A 72 3.81 -25.20 -21.29
CA ILE A 72 5.08 -24.48 -21.32
C ILE A 72 5.76 -24.83 -22.63
N PRO A 73 5.86 -23.93 -23.61
CA PRO A 73 6.78 -24.12 -24.71
C PRO A 73 8.17 -24.24 -24.09
N LEU A 74 8.95 -25.19 -24.56
CA LEU A 74 10.35 -25.36 -24.23
C LEU A 74 11.17 -24.19 -24.79
N GLU A 75 10.93 -23.01 -24.24
CA GLU A 75 11.82 -21.86 -24.44
C GLU A 75 13.02 -21.99 -23.53
N THR A 76 14.17 -21.52 -24.00
CA THR A 76 15.46 -21.65 -23.34
C THR A 76 15.37 -21.35 -21.82
N PRO A 77 16.04 -22.13 -20.96
CA PRO A 77 15.96 -22.00 -19.50
C PRO A 77 16.22 -20.60 -18.95
N GLY A 78 16.97 -19.74 -19.66
CA GLY A 78 17.24 -18.37 -19.29
C GLY A 78 16.03 -17.45 -19.39
N HIS A 79 15.23 -17.59 -20.44
CA HIS A 79 14.03 -16.77 -20.67
C HIS A 79 12.91 -17.10 -19.69
N TYR A 80 12.80 -18.38 -19.33
CA TYR A 80 11.84 -18.88 -18.33
C TYR A 80 12.19 -18.38 -16.92
N ARG A 81 13.48 -18.39 -16.57
CA ARG A 81 13.95 -17.84 -15.28
C ARG A 81 13.70 -16.36 -15.16
N GLU A 82 13.86 -15.61 -16.23
CA GLU A 82 13.61 -14.17 -16.25
C GLU A 82 12.12 -13.86 -16.10
N LYS A 83 11.24 -14.59 -16.81
CA LYS A 83 9.79 -14.49 -16.65
C LYS A 83 9.33 -14.90 -15.25
N LEU A 84 9.86 -15.99 -14.69
CA LEU A 84 9.61 -16.39 -13.31
C LEU A 84 10.11 -15.38 -12.29
N ARG A 85 11.28 -14.79 -12.52
CA ARG A 85 11.82 -13.74 -11.67
C ARG A 85 10.97 -12.47 -11.74
N HIS A 86 10.44 -12.10 -12.90
CA HIS A 86 9.45 -11.04 -13.05
C HIS A 86 8.12 -11.33 -12.34
N MET A 87 7.67 -12.57 -12.36
CA MET A 87 6.39 -12.96 -11.73
C MET A 87 6.51 -13.18 -10.22
N LEU A 88 7.61 -13.80 -9.77
CA LEU A 88 7.83 -14.18 -8.37
C LEU A 88 8.75 -13.22 -7.62
N GLY A 89 9.57 -12.46 -8.34
CA GLY A 89 10.62 -11.61 -7.80
C GLY A 89 10.39 -10.12 -7.95
N THR A 90 9.18 -9.68 -8.31
CA THR A 90 8.93 -8.24 -8.30
C THR A 90 8.85 -7.75 -6.87
N LEU A 91 9.66 -6.75 -6.59
CA LEU A 91 9.82 -6.17 -5.28
C LEU A 91 8.91 -4.97 -5.10
N ALA A 92 8.59 -4.64 -3.86
CA ALA A 92 7.81 -3.46 -3.53
C ALA A 92 8.40 -2.19 -4.15
N ARG A 93 9.74 -2.07 -4.20
CA ARG A 93 10.44 -0.94 -4.85
C ARG A 93 10.06 -0.72 -6.31
N ASP A 94 9.68 -1.80 -7.03
CA ASP A 94 9.37 -1.75 -8.45
C ASP A 94 7.96 -1.23 -8.75
N VAL A 95 7.07 -1.25 -7.75
CA VAL A 95 5.65 -0.89 -7.89
C VAL A 95 5.22 0.24 -6.99
N MET A 96 5.97 0.53 -5.94
CA MET A 96 5.63 1.58 -4.98
C MET A 96 5.56 2.96 -5.63
N THR A 97 4.69 3.79 -5.09
CA THR A 97 4.74 5.23 -5.32
C THR A 97 5.79 5.81 -4.38
N ASP A 98 6.82 6.45 -4.93
CA ASP A 98 7.95 7.00 -4.15
C ASP A 98 7.69 8.42 -3.63
N LYS A 99 6.83 9.19 -4.30
CA LYS A 99 6.40 10.51 -3.85
C LYS A 99 5.23 10.36 -2.89
N VAL A 100 5.52 9.94 -1.66
CA VAL A 100 4.50 9.67 -0.64
C VAL A 100 4.01 10.98 -0.02
N VAL A 101 2.68 11.13 -0.01
CA VAL A 101 2.02 12.18 0.80
C VAL A 101 1.98 11.70 2.23
N THR A 102 2.55 12.46 3.13
CA THR A 102 2.59 12.17 4.57
C THR A 102 2.03 13.34 5.37
N VAL A 103 1.63 13.09 6.60
CA VAL A 103 1.17 14.12 7.55
C VAL A 103 1.85 13.94 8.90
N GLY A 104 1.89 15.00 9.67
CA GLY A 104 2.34 14.93 11.06
C GLY A 104 1.21 14.50 12.01
N PRO A 105 1.55 13.94 13.20
CA PRO A 105 0.55 13.50 14.16
C PRO A 105 -0.25 14.64 14.78
N ASP A 106 0.29 15.84 14.82
CA ASP A 106 -0.35 17.05 15.41
C ASP A 106 -1.13 17.89 14.40
N GLU A 107 -1.19 17.48 13.15
CA GLU A 107 -2.02 18.13 12.13
C GLU A 107 -3.51 17.91 12.41
N ASP A 108 -4.34 18.82 11.91
CA ASP A 108 -5.78 18.71 12.07
C ASP A 108 -6.36 17.63 11.16
N LEU A 109 -7.28 16.83 11.71
CA LEU A 109 -7.91 15.74 10.96
C LEU A 109 -8.73 16.24 9.77
N GLU A 110 -9.36 17.42 9.90
CA GLU A 110 -10.10 18.04 8.79
C GLU A 110 -9.17 18.38 7.63
N ALA A 111 -7.99 18.94 7.92
CA ALA A 111 -6.98 19.25 6.92
C ALA A 111 -6.48 17.98 6.22
N LEU A 112 -6.30 16.88 6.97
CA LEU A 112 -5.96 15.58 6.39
C LEU A 112 -7.08 15.07 5.48
N ALA A 113 -8.34 15.13 5.91
CA ALA A 113 -9.48 14.70 5.09
C ALA A 113 -9.56 15.47 3.76
N GLU A 114 -9.37 16.79 3.80
CA GLU A 114 -9.30 17.61 2.58
C GLU A 114 -8.12 17.21 1.68
N LEU A 115 -6.96 16.96 2.27
CA LEU A 115 -5.77 16.53 1.54
C LEU A 115 -6.01 15.20 0.83
N MET A 116 -6.63 14.23 1.51
CA MET A 116 -6.96 12.92 0.94
C MET A 116 -7.89 13.04 -0.28
N VAL A 117 -8.88 13.93 -0.20
CA VAL A 117 -9.81 14.19 -1.30
C VAL A 117 -9.11 14.92 -2.45
N LYS A 118 -8.42 16.01 -2.17
CA LYS A 118 -7.75 16.84 -3.19
C LYS A 118 -6.65 16.10 -3.93
N ARG A 119 -5.86 15.32 -3.20
CA ARG A 119 -4.74 14.56 -3.77
C ARG A 119 -5.13 13.14 -4.21
N ARG A 120 -6.34 12.69 -3.88
CA ARG A 120 -6.82 11.32 -4.16
C ARG A 120 -5.87 10.27 -3.59
N VAL A 121 -5.42 10.48 -2.36
CA VAL A 121 -4.50 9.59 -1.66
C VAL A 121 -5.20 8.84 -0.53
N ASN A 122 -4.89 7.56 -0.38
CA ASN A 122 -5.39 6.68 0.67
C ASN A 122 -4.61 5.35 0.65
N PRO A 123 -4.11 4.89 1.80
CA PRO A 123 -4.01 5.58 3.08
C PRO A 123 -2.90 6.64 3.10
N VAL A 124 -2.81 7.43 4.18
CA VAL A 124 -1.78 8.44 4.37
C VAL A 124 -0.93 8.07 5.58
N PRO A 125 0.38 7.83 5.40
CA PRO A 125 1.30 7.59 6.50
C PRO A 125 1.48 8.84 7.37
N VAL A 126 1.55 8.61 8.68
CA VAL A 126 1.84 9.64 9.68
C VAL A 126 3.30 9.58 10.07
N VAL A 127 4.01 10.67 9.93
CA VAL A 127 5.45 10.75 10.12
C VAL A 127 5.77 11.82 11.15
N GLU A 128 6.64 11.49 12.11
CA GLU A 128 7.17 12.40 13.12
C GLU A 128 8.69 12.26 13.13
N ASP A 129 9.40 13.39 13.04
CA ASP A 129 10.86 13.43 12.97
C ASP A 129 11.46 12.49 11.90
N GLY A 130 10.79 12.40 10.74
CA GLY A 130 11.18 11.55 9.63
C GLY A 130 10.85 10.06 9.78
N ARG A 131 10.21 9.65 10.87
CA ARG A 131 9.89 8.25 11.17
C ARG A 131 8.40 7.97 11.09
N LEU A 132 8.04 6.80 10.59
CA LEU A 132 6.66 6.32 10.57
C LEU A 132 6.17 6.08 12.01
N VAL A 133 5.09 6.80 12.40
CA VAL A 133 4.47 6.68 13.73
C VAL A 133 3.01 6.22 13.68
N GLY A 134 2.41 6.23 12.51
CA GLY A 134 1.02 5.82 12.32
C GLY A 134 0.59 5.83 10.86
N ILE A 135 -0.65 5.50 10.64
CA ILE A 135 -1.31 5.57 9.33
C ILE A 135 -2.78 5.92 9.50
N VAL A 136 -3.32 6.69 8.58
CA VAL A 136 -4.75 7.01 8.54
C VAL A 136 -5.32 6.59 7.18
N ALA A 137 -6.36 5.79 7.19
CA ALA A 137 -7.14 5.43 6.03
C ALA A 137 -8.49 6.16 6.01
N ARG A 138 -9.16 6.19 4.87
CA ARG A 138 -10.52 6.72 4.75
C ARG A 138 -11.50 6.06 5.73
N SER A 139 -11.34 4.76 5.95
CA SER A 139 -12.15 4.00 6.92
C SER A 139 -12.03 4.53 8.34
N ASP A 140 -10.87 5.02 8.75
CA ASP A 140 -10.65 5.59 10.08
C ASP A 140 -11.44 6.89 10.26
N ILE A 141 -11.45 7.73 9.23
CA ILE A 141 -12.22 8.98 9.22
C ILE A 141 -13.72 8.69 9.26
N ILE A 142 -14.19 7.73 8.47
CA ILE A 142 -15.61 7.32 8.45
C ILE A 142 -16.02 6.74 9.81
N ALA A 143 -15.18 5.91 10.41
CA ALA A 143 -15.45 5.32 11.73
C ALA A 143 -15.53 6.40 12.82
N MET A 144 -14.70 7.43 12.73
CA MET A 144 -14.75 8.58 13.64
C MET A 144 -16.07 9.34 13.47
N MET A 145 -16.46 9.67 12.24
CA MET A 145 -17.73 10.36 11.96
C MET A 145 -18.96 9.59 12.49
N ALA A 146 -18.96 8.25 12.38
CA ALA A 146 -20.04 7.43 12.91
C ALA A 146 -20.15 7.53 14.44
N ARG A 147 -19.02 7.57 15.15
CA ARG A 147 -19.00 7.72 16.63
C ARG A 147 -19.54 9.08 17.09
N ASP A 148 -19.24 10.15 16.34
CA ASP A 148 -19.71 11.49 16.67
C ASP A 148 -21.23 11.62 16.49
N ILE A 149 -21.81 10.92 15.52
CA ILE A 149 -23.27 10.85 15.32
C ILE A 149 -23.94 10.15 16.52
N ASP A 150 -23.38 9.04 16.98
CA ASP A 150 -23.91 8.28 18.12
C ASP A 150 -23.78 9.05 19.44
N ALA A 151 -22.78 9.91 19.57
CA ALA A 151 -22.57 10.75 20.78
C ALA A 151 -23.50 11.97 20.85
N THR A 152 -24.13 12.36 19.75
CA THR A 152 -24.97 13.57 19.65
C THR A 152 -26.49 13.25 19.64
N GLY A 153 -26.85 11.98 19.59
CA GLY A 153 -28.23 11.48 19.63
C GLY A 153 -28.59 10.99 21.01
#